data_56d295e739cd325aad8f54e48afd58ab
#
_entry.id   56d295e739cd325aad8f54e48afd58ab
#
_cell.length_a   1.000
_cell.length_b   1.000
_cell.length_c   1.000
_cell.angle_alpha   90.00
_cell.angle_beta   90.00
_cell.angle_gamma   90.00
#
_symmetry.space_group_name_H-M   'P 1'
#
loop_
_entity.id
_entity.type
_entity.pdbx_description
1 polymer ?
#
loop_
_entity_poly.entity_id
_entity_poly.type
_entity_poly.pdbx_seq_one_letter_code
_entity_poly.pdbx_strand_id
1 'polypeptide(L)'
;MTATATEQGATTAGATGRIARVIGPVVDVEFPADAIPEIYNALTADITLNGATHTVTFEVSQHLGDNLVRAISLQATDGLVRGASVTDTGAPISVPVGDVVKGHIFNVLGKPLDVAESELAITERWPIHRKPPRFDQLEGSTEMLETGIKVIDLLTPYIKGGKIGLFGGAGVGKTVLIQEMITRVARNFGGTSVFAGVGERTREGNDLWVEMDEAGVLKDTALVFGQMDEPPGTRLRVALSALTMAEYFRDVQNQDVLLFIDNIFRFTQAGSEVSTLLGRMPSAVGYQPNLADEMGLLQERITSTKGHSITSMQAVYVPADDYTDPAPAATFAHLDATTELSREIASRGLYPAVDPLTSTSRILDPQYVGRDHYDTATRVKQILQKNKELQDIIAILGVDELSEEDKIVVSRARRIQQFLSQNTYTAKQFTGVEGSTVSIKDTIAGFKAICDGDVDHIAEQAFFNVGGLDDVERQWAKIQESAS
;
A
#
# COMPACT_ATOMS: atom_id res chain seq x y z
N MET A 1 -12.46 -35.29 -27.01
CA MET A 1 -11.94 -34.52 -28.14
C MET A 1 -13.07 -33.66 -28.66
N THR A 2 -13.04 -32.41 -28.40
CA THR A 2 -13.67 -31.33 -29.17
C THR A 2 -13.06 -30.04 -28.62
N ALA A 3 -12.07 -29.56 -29.35
CA ALA A 3 -11.45 -28.29 -29.13
C ALA A 3 -12.50 -27.19 -29.42
N THR A 4 -12.91 -26.46 -28.41
CA THR A 4 -13.65 -25.22 -28.58
C THR A 4 -12.64 -24.20 -29.14
N ALA A 5 -12.83 -23.85 -30.38
CA ALA A 5 -12.13 -22.74 -31.02
C ALA A 5 -12.42 -21.48 -30.23
N THR A 6 -11.39 -20.88 -29.67
CA THR A 6 -11.40 -19.50 -29.21
C THR A 6 -11.67 -18.63 -30.45
N GLU A 7 -12.82 -17.97 -30.50
CA GLU A 7 -13.05 -16.88 -31.43
C GLU A 7 -11.96 -15.82 -31.16
N GLN A 8 -10.97 -15.78 -32.05
CA GLN A 8 -10.08 -14.65 -32.15
C GLN A 8 -10.93 -13.48 -32.65
N GLY A 9 -11.29 -12.58 -31.76
CA GLY A 9 -11.85 -11.29 -32.15
C GLY A 9 -10.94 -10.64 -33.20
N ALA A 10 -11.52 -10.14 -34.26
CA ALA A 10 -10.80 -9.40 -35.28
C ALA A 10 -10.05 -8.27 -34.58
N THR A 11 -8.73 -8.20 -34.74
CA THR A 11 -7.93 -7.11 -34.16
C THR A 11 -8.33 -5.81 -34.84
N THR A 12 -8.82 -4.84 -34.04
CA THR A 12 -9.16 -3.49 -34.51
C THR A 12 -7.92 -2.59 -34.57
N ALA A 13 -6.74 -3.14 -34.33
CA ALA A 13 -5.47 -2.42 -34.34
C ALA A 13 -5.28 -1.59 -35.61
N GLY A 14 -4.98 -0.28 -35.40
CA GLY A 14 -4.82 0.67 -36.50
C GLY A 14 -6.11 1.25 -37.07
N ALA A 15 -7.28 0.82 -36.58
CA ALA A 15 -8.54 1.45 -36.96
C ALA A 15 -8.55 2.94 -36.53
N THR A 16 -9.05 3.80 -37.41
CA THR A 16 -9.06 5.24 -37.19
C THR A 16 -10.49 5.72 -36.98
N GLY A 17 -10.73 6.39 -35.86
CA GLY A 17 -11.96 7.08 -35.53
C GLY A 17 -11.79 8.58 -35.50
N ARG A 18 -12.84 9.27 -35.12
CA ARG A 18 -12.88 10.74 -34.99
C ARG A 18 -13.51 11.15 -33.68
N ILE A 19 -12.98 12.18 -33.06
CA ILE A 19 -13.56 12.79 -31.87
C ILE A 19 -14.95 13.35 -32.21
N ALA A 20 -15.95 12.81 -31.54
CA ALA A 20 -17.33 13.29 -31.65
C ALA A 20 -17.62 14.37 -30.58
N ARG A 21 -17.13 14.19 -29.37
CA ARG A 21 -17.37 15.09 -28.25
C ARG A 21 -16.26 14.98 -27.18
N VAL A 22 -15.93 16.10 -26.55
CA VAL A 22 -15.02 16.17 -25.40
C VAL A 22 -15.79 16.76 -24.22
N ILE A 23 -15.77 16.05 -23.08
CA ILE A 23 -16.43 16.44 -21.82
C ILE A 23 -15.39 16.33 -20.71
N GLY A 24 -14.49 17.33 -20.59
CA GLY A 24 -13.37 17.25 -19.66
C GLY A 24 -12.50 16.02 -19.94
N PRO A 25 -12.29 15.14 -18.97
CA PRO A 25 -11.46 13.94 -19.14
C PRO A 25 -12.18 12.80 -19.90
N VAL A 26 -13.44 12.95 -20.29
CA VAL A 26 -14.21 11.94 -21.03
C VAL A 26 -14.37 12.36 -22.47
N VAL A 27 -14.12 11.45 -23.41
CA VAL A 27 -14.13 11.68 -24.82
C VAL A 27 -15.00 10.64 -25.51
N ASP A 28 -15.92 11.09 -26.38
CA ASP A 28 -16.69 10.22 -27.25
C ASP A 28 -16.04 10.19 -28.64
N VAL A 29 -15.79 9.00 -29.14
CA VAL A 29 -15.11 8.76 -30.42
C VAL A 29 -15.99 7.91 -31.31
N GLU A 30 -16.16 8.34 -32.55
CA GLU A 30 -16.87 7.60 -33.59
C GLU A 30 -15.89 6.75 -34.39
N PHE A 31 -16.18 5.46 -34.54
CA PHE A 31 -15.41 4.52 -35.33
C PHE A 31 -16.27 3.92 -36.45
N PRO A 32 -15.66 3.34 -37.51
CA PRO A 32 -16.40 2.55 -38.50
C PRO A 32 -17.14 1.36 -37.83
N ALA A 33 -18.31 1.01 -38.33
CA ALA A 33 -19.17 -0.02 -37.73
C ALA A 33 -18.51 -1.42 -37.63
N ASP A 34 -17.56 -1.70 -38.51
CA ASP A 34 -16.79 -2.94 -38.56
C ASP A 34 -15.48 -2.91 -37.80
N ALA A 35 -15.19 -1.78 -37.13
CA ALA A 35 -13.92 -1.56 -36.42
C ALA A 35 -14.11 -0.84 -35.06
N ILE A 36 -15.15 -1.21 -34.32
CA ILE A 36 -15.41 -0.68 -32.98
C ILE A 36 -14.38 -1.24 -32.00
N PRO A 37 -13.60 -0.39 -31.28
CA PRO A 37 -12.64 -0.84 -30.28
C PRO A 37 -13.28 -1.63 -29.13
N GLU A 38 -12.56 -2.61 -28.62
CA GLU A 38 -12.98 -3.34 -27.43
C GLU A 38 -12.88 -2.47 -26.17
N ILE A 39 -13.63 -2.84 -25.14
CA ILE A 39 -13.53 -2.22 -23.82
C ILE A 39 -12.09 -2.40 -23.29
N TYR A 40 -11.55 -1.36 -22.68
CA TYR A 40 -10.19 -1.23 -22.20
C TYR A 40 -9.12 -1.03 -23.28
N ASN A 41 -9.42 -1.07 -24.57
CA ASN A 41 -8.44 -0.72 -25.58
C ASN A 41 -7.90 0.70 -25.36
N ALA A 42 -6.60 0.87 -25.55
CA ALA A 42 -5.96 2.16 -25.57
C ALA A 42 -6.14 2.81 -26.94
N LEU A 43 -6.62 4.04 -26.94
CA LEU A 43 -6.76 4.90 -28.11
C LEU A 43 -5.75 6.03 -28.02
N THR A 44 -5.21 6.49 -29.14
CA THR A 44 -4.25 7.59 -29.20
C THR A 44 -4.70 8.68 -30.14
N ALA A 45 -4.46 9.94 -29.77
CA ALA A 45 -4.66 11.11 -30.63
C ALA A 45 -3.51 12.09 -30.43
N ASP A 46 -3.10 12.75 -31.50
CA ASP A 46 -2.08 13.78 -31.41
C ASP A 46 -2.74 15.16 -31.28
N ILE A 47 -2.28 15.93 -30.30
CA ILE A 47 -2.70 17.32 -30.04
C ILE A 47 -1.50 18.22 -30.28
N THR A 48 -1.72 19.30 -31.05
CA THR A 48 -0.70 20.33 -31.21
C THR A 48 -1.09 21.57 -30.41
N LEU A 49 -0.29 21.87 -29.39
CA LEU A 49 -0.44 23.06 -28.54
C LEU A 49 0.86 23.88 -28.58
N ASN A 50 0.75 25.18 -28.86
CA ASN A 50 1.89 26.11 -28.87
C ASN A 50 3.06 25.66 -29.77
N GLY A 51 2.76 24.92 -30.85
CA GLY A 51 3.76 24.40 -31.79
C GLY A 51 4.43 23.09 -31.37
N ALA A 52 4.08 22.54 -30.21
CA ALA A 52 4.51 21.21 -29.76
C ALA A 52 3.39 20.18 -29.95
N THR A 53 3.72 19.01 -30.50
CA THR A 53 2.78 17.91 -30.67
C THR A 53 2.96 16.92 -29.53
N HIS A 54 1.85 16.57 -28.88
CA HIS A 54 1.77 15.59 -27.78
C HIS A 54 0.77 14.51 -28.14
N THR A 55 1.13 13.26 -27.89
CA THR A 55 0.20 12.14 -27.99
C THR A 55 -0.58 11.99 -26.70
N VAL A 56 -1.90 12.02 -26.80
CA VAL A 56 -2.81 11.75 -25.67
C VAL A 56 -3.37 10.35 -25.80
N THR A 57 -3.42 9.64 -24.69
CA THR A 57 -3.93 8.26 -24.61
C THR A 57 -5.27 8.25 -23.88
N PHE A 58 -6.23 7.52 -24.45
CA PHE A 58 -7.55 7.27 -23.88
C PHE A 58 -7.75 5.79 -23.64
N GLU A 59 -8.60 5.46 -22.69
CA GLU A 59 -9.03 4.08 -22.44
C GLU A 59 -10.53 3.95 -22.72
N VAL A 60 -10.91 3.01 -23.57
CA VAL A 60 -12.32 2.72 -23.88
C VAL A 60 -13.03 2.20 -22.64
N SER A 61 -14.08 2.91 -22.21
CA SER A 61 -14.87 2.58 -21.03
C SER A 61 -16.26 2.00 -21.35
N GLN A 62 -16.90 2.48 -22.39
CA GLN A 62 -18.27 2.10 -22.77
C GLN A 62 -18.45 2.10 -24.29
N HIS A 63 -19.34 1.21 -24.76
CA HIS A 63 -19.97 1.33 -26.08
C HIS A 63 -21.31 2.06 -25.92
N LEU A 64 -21.50 3.14 -26.65
CA LEU A 64 -22.71 3.94 -26.56
C LEU A 64 -23.79 3.56 -27.59
N GLY A 65 -23.47 2.70 -28.54
CA GLY A 65 -24.25 2.45 -29.74
C GLY A 65 -23.91 3.49 -30.84
N ASP A 66 -24.52 3.32 -32.01
CA ASP A 66 -24.37 4.22 -33.15
C ASP A 66 -22.89 4.49 -33.51
N ASN A 67 -22.05 3.45 -33.43
CA ASN A 67 -20.61 3.50 -33.72
C ASN A 67 -19.79 4.42 -32.76
N LEU A 68 -20.37 4.80 -31.63
CA LEU A 68 -19.70 5.63 -30.63
C LEU A 68 -19.15 4.80 -29.48
N VAL A 69 -17.92 5.09 -29.11
CA VAL A 69 -17.31 4.63 -27.88
C VAL A 69 -17.03 5.82 -26.95
N ARG A 70 -17.19 5.60 -25.65
CA ARG A 70 -16.81 6.55 -24.62
C ARG A 70 -15.51 6.11 -23.97
N ALA A 71 -14.55 7.02 -23.96
CA ALA A 71 -13.23 6.76 -23.42
C ALA A 71 -12.84 7.78 -22.34
N ILE A 72 -11.98 7.34 -21.44
CA ILE A 72 -11.41 8.15 -20.36
C ILE A 72 -10.01 8.56 -20.77
N SER A 73 -9.71 9.86 -20.71
CA SER A 73 -8.37 10.36 -20.98
C SER A 73 -7.44 10.10 -19.79
N LEU A 74 -6.21 9.68 -20.09
CA LEU A 74 -5.13 9.56 -19.13
C LEU A 74 -4.24 10.79 -19.05
N GLN A 75 -4.46 11.77 -19.92
CA GLN A 75 -3.73 13.04 -19.95
C GLN A 75 -4.71 14.18 -20.14
N ALA A 76 -4.23 15.42 -19.98
CA ALA A 76 -5.05 16.59 -20.22
C ALA A 76 -5.60 16.61 -21.66
N THR A 77 -6.87 16.98 -21.79
CA THR A 77 -7.57 17.05 -23.09
C THR A 77 -7.54 18.43 -23.73
N ASP A 78 -6.82 19.36 -23.12
CA ASP A 78 -6.69 20.73 -23.65
C ASP A 78 -6.11 20.71 -25.06
N GLY A 79 -6.77 21.43 -25.96
CA GLY A 79 -6.39 21.44 -27.37
C GLY A 79 -6.98 20.31 -28.22
N LEU A 80 -7.68 19.34 -27.62
CA LEU A 80 -8.38 18.30 -28.36
C LEU A 80 -9.65 18.89 -29.00
N VAL A 81 -9.81 18.72 -30.30
CA VAL A 81 -10.93 19.28 -31.05
C VAL A 81 -11.82 18.20 -31.63
N ARG A 82 -13.11 18.53 -31.80
CA ARG A 82 -14.06 17.68 -32.53
C ARG A 82 -13.56 17.41 -33.94
N GLY A 83 -13.67 16.17 -34.38
CA GLY A 83 -13.21 15.73 -35.70
C GLY A 83 -11.73 15.33 -35.75
N ALA A 84 -10.95 15.53 -34.69
CA ALA A 84 -9.58 15.05 -34.63
C ALA A 84 -9.51 13.54 -34.78
N SER A 85 -8.46 13.06 -35.46
CA SER A 85 -8.24 11.65 -35.69
C SER A 85 -7.81 10.92 -34.42
N VAL A 86 -8.37 9.74 -34.20
CA VAL A 86 -8.03 8.86 -33.08
C VAL A 86 -7.71 7.48 -33.62
N THR A 87 -6.63 6.89 -33.17
CA THR A 87 -6.20 5.55 -33.60
C THR A 87 -6.41 4.55 -32.46
N ASP A 88 -7.05 3.41 -32.78
CA ASP A 88 -7.12 2.27 -31.87
C ASP A 88 -5.80 1.49 -31.90
N THR A 89 -5.17 1.30 -30.77
CA THR A 89 -3.95 0.50 -30.65
C THR A 89 -4.21 -1.01 -30.76
N GLY A 90 -5.48 -1.44 -30.63
CA GLY A 90 -5.90 -2.83 -30.65
C GLY A 90 -5.56 -3.61 -29.37
N ALA A 91 -5.10 -2.94 -28.33
CA ALA A 91 -4.71 -3.54 -27.06
C ALA A 91 -4.96 -2.60 -25.88
N PRO A 92 -5.15 -3.13 -24.66
CA PRO A 92 -5.18 -2.32 -23.46
C PRO A 92 -3.86 -1.60 -23.20
N ILE A 93 -3.90 -0.63 -22.27
CA ILE A 93 -2.70 0.00 -21.71
C ILE A 93 -1.78 -1.08 -21.15
N SER A 94 -0.50 -1.00 -21.47
CA SER A 94 0.53 -1.91 -20.98
C SER A 94 1.67 -1.18 -20.32
N VAL A 95 2.38 -1.87 -19.42
CA VAL A 95 3.55 -1.36 -18.72
C VAL A 95 4.74 -2.29 -18.89
N PRO A 96 5.98 -1.78 -18.88
CA PRO A 96 7.17 -2.62 -18.90
C PRO A 96 7.22 -3.48 -17.63
N VAL A 97 7.76 -4.66 -17.73
CA VAL A 97 7.88 -5.63 -16.64
C VAL A 97 9.28 -6.24 -16.61
N GLY A 98 9.63 -6.85 -15.48
CA GLY A 98 10.93 -7.48 -15.27
C GLY A 98 11.93 -6.58 -14.54
N ASP A 99 13.18 -7.00 -14.49
CA ASP A 99 14.23 -6.30 -13.75
C ASP A 99 14.50 -4.88 -14.25
N VAL A 100 14.13 -4.60 -15.49
CA VAL A 100 14.29 -3.28 -16.12
C VAL A 100 13.53 -2.16 -15.38
N VAL A 101 12.48 -2.49 -14.64
CA VAL A 101 11.69 -1.49 -13.89
C VAL A 101 12.28 -1.15 -12.52
N LYS A 102 13.19 -1.97 -12.00
CA LYS A 102 13.83 -1.74 -10.71
C LYS A 102 14.73 -0.50 -10.75
N GLY A 103 14.64 0.32 -9.74
CA GLY A 103 15.44 1.53 -9.63
C GLY A 103 14.89 2.74 -10.39
N HIS A 104 13.74 2.60 -11.04
CA HIS A 104 13.18 3.64 -11.91
C HIS A 104 11.77 4.06 -11.49
N ILE A 105 11.38 5.25 -11.98
CA ILE A 105 10.05 5.82 -11.78
C ILE A 105 9.30 5.82 -13.10
N PHE A 106 8.06 5.36 -13.06
CA PHE A 106 7.19 5.30 -14.23
C PHE A 106 5.89 6.08 -14.01
N ASN A 107 5.30 6.54 -15.10
CA ASN A 107 3.92 7.01 -15.10
C ASN A 107 2.93 5.85 -15.33
N VAL A 108 1.64 6.17 -15.41
CA VAL A 108 0.55 5.17 -15.62
C VAL A 108 0.71 4.38 -16.92
N LEU A 109 1.31 4.96 -17.94
CA LEU A 109 1.56 4.32 -19.23
C LEU A 109 2.86 3.50 -19.27
N GLY A 110 3.57 3.43 -18.14
CA GLY A 110 4.87 2.77 -18.06
C GLY A 110 5.98 3.50 -18.80
N LYS A 111 5.87 4.81 -18.96
CA LYS A 111 6.97 5.66 -19.44
C LYS A 111 7.85 6.06 -18.27
N PRO A 112 9.17 5.91 -18.37
CA PRO A 112 10.08 6.34 -17.32
C PRO A 112 10.05 7.85 -17.17
N LEU A 113 10.19 8.33 -15.94
CA LEU A 113 10.20 9.75 -15.58
C LEU A 113 11.60 10.27 -15.20
N ASP A 114 12.51 9.38 -14.89
CA ASP A 114 13.87 9.65 -14.41
C ASP A 114 14.95 9.51 -15.50
N VAL A 115 14.69 8.73 -16.53
CA VAL A 115 15.59 8.46 -17.64
C VAL A 115 14.85 8.49 -18.98
N ALA A 116 15.58 8.56 -20.09
CA ALA A 116 14.95 8.40 -21.40
C ALA A 116 14.55 6.94 -21.65
N GLU A 117 13.39 6.71 -22.24
CA GLU A 117 12.89 5.34 -22.50
C GLU A 117 13.87 4.52 -23.36
N SER A 118 14.62 5.19 -24.25
CA SER A 118 15.65 4.56 -25.07
C SER A 118 16.85 4.02 -24.30
N GLU A 119 17.05 4.47 -23.05
CA GLU A 119 18.13 4.00 -22.19
C GLU A 119 17.75 2.69 -21.45
N LEU A 120 16.48 2.35 -21.43
CA LEU A 120 15.97 1.13 -20.83
C LEU A 120 15.83 0.02 -21.85
N ALA A 121 16.40 -1.15 -21.57
CA ALA A 121 16.26 -2.34 -22.40
C ALA A 121 14.90 -3.05 -22.16
N ILE A 122 13.81 -2.36 -22.46
CA ILE A 122 12.46 -2.92 -22.30
C ILE A 122 12.24 -4.01 -23.35
N THR A 123 12.08 -5.24 -22.89
CA THR A 123 11.89 -6.41 -23.76
C THR A 123 10.44 -6.94 -23.72
N GLU A 124 9.73 -6.68 -22.61
CA GLU A 124 8.38 -7.20 -22.40
C GLU A 124 7.49 -6.17 -21.74
N ARG A 125 6.24 -6.12 -22.15
CA ARG A 125 5.18 -5.29 -21.56
C ARG A 125 3.94 -6.13 -21.30
N TRP A 126 3.30 -5.89 -20.18
CA TRP A 126 2.06 -6.57 -19.80
C TRP A 126 0.89 -5.60 -19.72
N PRO A 127 -0.31 -6.03 -20.15
CA PRO A 127 -1.51 -5.21 -20.02
C PRO A 127 -1.87 -5.02 -18.54
N ILE A 128 -2.36 -3.84 -18.20
CA ILE A 128 -2.74 -3.52 -16.80
C ILE A 128 -4.06 -4.15 -16.37
N HIS A 129 -4.94 -4.45 -17.33
CA HIS A 129 -6.19 -5.17 -17.09
C HIS A 129 -5.96 -6.68 -17.20
N ARG A 130 -5.81 -7.31 -16.05
CA ARG A 130 -5.53 -8.74 -15.89
C ARG A 130 -6.56 -9.37 -14.96
N LYS A 131 -6.85 -10.63 -15.20
CA LYS A 131 -7.70 -11.41 -14.30
C LYS A 131 -6.91 -11.78 -13.05
N PRO A 132 -7.58 -11.89 -11.88
CA PRO A 132 -6.95 -12.44 -10.70
C PRO A 132 -6.49 -13.88 -10.93
N PRO A 133 -5.55 -14.41 -10.13
CA PRO A 133 -5.16 -15.81 -10.18
C PRO A 133 -6.37 -16.75 -10.05
N ARG A 134 -6.34 -17.85 -10.76
CA ARG A 134 -7.40 -18.85 -10.70
C ARG A 134 -7.41 -19.51 -9.31
N PHE A 135 -8.58 -19.97 -8.90
CA PHE A 135 -8.76 -20.63 -7.60
C PHE A 135 -7.77 -21.79 -7.35
N ASP A 136 -7.47 -22.57 -8.39
CA ASP A 136 -6.51 -23.69 -8.33
C ASP A 136 -5.05 -23.27 -8.22
N GLN A 137 -4.74 -22.01 -8.46
CA GLN A 137 -3.39 -21.42 -8.36
C GLN A 137 -3.11 -20.78 -7.00
N LEU A 138 -4.16 -20.55 -6.20
CA LEU A 138 -4.02 -19.89 -4.92
C LEU A 138 -3.30 -20.78 -3.90
N GLU A 139 -2.52 -20.16 -3.01
CA GLU A 139 -1.95 -20.81 -1.84
C GLU A 139 -3.03 -21.08 -0.79
N GLY A 140 -3.10 -22.31 -0.32
CA GLY A 140 -4.09 -22.71 0.68
C GLY A 140 -3.64 -22.53 2.13
N SER A 141 -2.34 -22.33 2.37
CA SER A 141 -1.80 -22.12 3.71
C SER A 141 -1.74 -20.63 4.06
N THR A 142 -2.09 -20.32 5.31
CA THR A 142 -1.93 -18.98 5.86
C THR A 142 -0.60 -18.90 6.58
N GLU A 143 0.30 -18.08 6.10
CA GLU A 143 1.64 -17.90 6.64
C GLU A 143 1.84 -16.46 7.12
N MET A 144 2.45 -16.30 8.29
CA MET A 144 2.78 -14.99 8.84
C MET A 144 3.97 -14.39 8.10
N LEU A 145 3.88 -13.11 7.74
CA LEU A 145 5.01 -12.32 7.28
C LEU A 145 5.73 -11.72 8.50
N GLU A 146 6.88 -12.25 8.83
CA GLU A 146 7.70 -11.75 9.93
C GLU A 146 8.45 -10.48 9.51
N THR A 147 8.09 -9.34 10.10
CA THR A 147 8.68 -8.04 9.74
C THR A 147 9.96 -7.72 10.52
N GLY A 148 10.15 -8.36 11.65
CA GLY A 148 11.19 -8.04 12.62
C GLY A 148 10.92 -6.77 13.43
N ILE A 149 9.71 -6.21 13.33
CA ILE A 149 9.23 -5.08 14.14
C ILE A 149 8.32 -5.63 15.23
N LYS A 150 8.74 -5.50 16.48
CA LYS A 150 8.08 -6.12 17.64
C LYS A 150 6.59 -5.82 17.74
N VAL A 151 6.21 -4.55 17.62
CA VAL A 151 4.81 -4.13 17.76
C VAL A 151 3.92 -4.73 16.69
N ILE A 152 4.40 -4.84 15.47
CA ILE A 152 3.67 -5.42 14.34
C ILE A 152 3.58 -6.93 14.53
N ASP A 153 4.71 -7.59 14.67
CA ASP A 153 4.77 -9.05 14.69
C ASP A 153 4.02 -9.66 15.88
N LEU A 154 4.04 -9.00 17.05
CA LEU A 154 3.33 -9.48 18.22
C LEU A 154 1.83 -9.21 18.19
N LEU A 155 1.44 -7.96 17.91
CA LEU A 155 0.08 -7.47 18.18
C LEU A 155 -0.79 -7.35 16.93
N THR A 156 -0.18 -7.16 15.77
CA THR A 156 -0.86 -7.04 14.47
C THR A 156 -0.13 -7.79 13.38
N PRO A 157 0.13 -9.10 13.55
CA PRO A 157 0.92 -9.86 12.60
C PRO A 157 0.33 -9.81 11.19
N TYR A 158 1.19 -9.64 10.19
CA TYR A 158 0.80 -9.57 8.79
C TYR A 158 0.73 -10.96 8.17
N ILE A 159 -0.19 -11.11 7.21
CA ILE A 159 -0.30 -12.33 6.41
C ILE A 159 0.55 -12.16 5.15
N LYS A 160 1.36 -13.14 4.84
CA LYS A 160 2.02 -13.25 3.56
C LYS A 160 0.99 -13.38 2.44
N GLY A 161 1.02 -12.47 1.48
CA GLY A 161 -0.03 -12.35 0.46
C GLY A 161 -1.31 -11.67 0.96
N GLY A 162 -1.30 -11.07 2.14
CA GLY A 162 -2.42 -10.34 2.71
C GLY A 162 -2.43 -8.87 2.32
N LYS A 163 -3.51 -8.21 2.70
CA LYS A 163 -3.76 -6.79 2.48
C LYS A 163 -3.78 -6.07 3.82
N ILE A 164 -2.87 -5.15 4.01
CA ILE A 164 -2.71 -4.39 5.24
C ILE A 164 -3.14 -2.95 5.00
N GLY A 165 -4.10 -2.46 5.78
CA GLY A 165 -4.47 -1.06 5.79
C GLY A 165 -3.61 -0.28 6.78
N LEU A 166 -3.00 0.80 6.33
CA LEU A 166 -2.20 1.71 7.14
C LEU A 166 -2.97 3.01 7.35
N PHE A 167 -3.37 3.24 8.59
CA PHE A 167 -4.17 4.40 9.00
C PHE A 167 -3.34 5.37 9.83
N GLY A 168 -3.72 6.62 9.82
CA GLY A 168 -3.10 7.64 10.66
C GLY A 168 -3.18 9.03 10.03
N GLY A 169 -3.17 10.04 10.86
CA GLY A 169 -3.14 11.44 10.44
C GLY A 169 -1.83 11.83 9.76
N ALA A 170 -1.71 13.10 9.38
CA ALA A 170 -0.47 13.62 8.85
C ALA A 170 0.63 13.68 9.93
N GLY A 171 1.87 13.40 9.56
CA GLY A 171 3.04 13.54 10.43
C GLY A 171 3.22 12.46 11.50
N VAL A 172 2.52 11.33 11.40
CA VAL A 172 2.66 10.22 12.36
C VAL A 172 3.66 9.14 11.92
N GLY A 173 4.33 9.33 10.78
CA GLY A 173 5.37 8.42 10.29
C GLY A 173 4.89 7.33 9.31
N LYS A 174 3.78 7.53 8.58
CA LYS A 174 3.33 6.58 7.55
C LYS A 174 4.40 6.29 6.52
N THR A 175 4.94 7.33 5.89
CA THR A 175 5.99 7.21 4.87
C THR A 175 7.25 6.55 5.44
N VAL A 176 7.64 6.92 6.66
CA VAL A 176 8.79 6.31 7.36
C VAL A 176 8.58 4.81 7.58
N LEU A 177 7.37 4.40 7.97
CA LEU A 177 7.06 2.98 8.13
C LEU A 177 7.09 2.22 6.80
N ILE A 178 6.58 2.83 5.73
CA ILE A 178 6.66 2.25 4.38
C ILE A 178 8.12 2.07 3.94
N GLN A 179 8.95 3.08 4.09
CA GLN A 179 10.39 3.01 3.79
C GLN A 179 11.09 1.95 4.64
N GLU A 180 10.76 1.88 5.92
CA GLU A 180 11.29 0.86 6.81
C GLU A 180 10.94 -0.55 6.35
N MET A 181 9.70 -0.77 5.93
CA MET A 181 9.27 -2.06 5.40
C MET A 181 9.99 -2.41 4.09
N ILE A 182 10.15 -1.46 3.17
CA ILE A 182 10.92 -1.65 1.93
C ILE A 182 12.37 -2.04 2.26
N THR A 183 12.99 -1.31 3.19
CA THR A 183 14.37 -1.58 3.62
C THR A 183 14.52 -2.97 4.24
N ARG A 184 13.55 -3.39 5.06
CA ARG A 184 13.57 -4.71 5.70
C ARG A 184 13.40 -5.83 4.69
N VAL A 185 12.50 -5.68 3.74
CA VAL A 185 12.31 -6.68 2.69
C VAL A 185 13.54 -6.80 1.81
N ALA A 186 14.14 -5.71 1.39
CA ALA A 186 15.37 -5.74 0.60
C ALA A 186 16.54 -6.39 1.37
N ARG A 187 16.70 -6.07 2.65
CA ARG A 187 17.82 -6.59 3.47
C ARG A 187 17.61 -8.03 3.94
N ASN A 188 16.42 -8.36 4.40
CA ASN A 188 16.18 -9.63 5.11
C ASN A 188 15.71 -10.74 4.18
N PHE A 189 15.03 -10.41 3.09
CA PHE A 189 14.39 -11.40 2.21
C PHE A 189 14.89 -11.36 0.77
N GLY A 190 15.72 -10.36 0.42
CA GLY A 190 16.15 -10.15 -0.98
C GLY A 190 15.00 -9.96 -1.96
N GLY A 191 13.85 -9.51 -1.45
CA GLY A 191 12.62 -9.35 -2.22
C GLY A 191 12.57 -8.01 -2.95
N THR A 192 11.64 -7.94 -3.91
CA THR A 192 11.35 -6.74 -4.68
C THR A 192 10.15 -6.01 -4.09
N SER A 193 10.20 -4.70 -4.12
CA SER A 193 9.09 -3.84 -3.73
C SER A 193 8.60 -3.04 -4.93
N VAL A 194 7.29 -2.78 -4.98
CA VAL A 194 6.67 -1.87 -5.95
C VAL A 194 5.85 -0.84 -5.19
N PHE A 195 6.03 0.42 -5.52
CA PHE A 195 5.32 1.52 -4.89
C PHE A 195 4.40 2.20 -5.90
N ALA A 196 3.13 2.32 -5.57
CA ALA A 196 2.12 3.04 -6.33
C ALA A 196 1.76 4.35 -5.62
N GLY A 197 2.19 5.48 -6.16
CA GLY A 197 1.77 6.80 -5.72
C GLY A 197 0.47 7.20 -6.42
N VAL A 198 -0.65 7.13 -5.71
CA VAL A 198 -1.99 7.38 -6.26
C VAL A 198 -2.52 8.72 -5.78
N GLY A 199 -2.49 9.72 -6.65
CA GLY A 199 -3.02 11.05 -6.35
C GLY A 199 -2.28 11.79 -5.23
N GLU A 200 -1.00 11.47 -5.02
CA GLU A 200 -0.16 12.13 -4.03
C GLU A 200 0.53 13.39 -4.60
N ARG A 201 1.09 14.19 -3.72
CA ARG A 201 1.78 15.42 -4.12
C ARG A 201 3.10 15.08 -4.80
N THR A 202 3.42 15.76 -5.89
CA THR A 202 4.67 15.59 -6.64
C THR A 202 5.90 15.75 -5.75
N ARG A 203 5.89 16.69 -4.81
CA ARG A 203 6.98 16.90 -3.87
C ARG A 203 7.21 15.67 -2.97
N GLU A 204 6.14 15.11 -2.41
CA GLU A 204 6.23 13.94 -1.54
C GLU A 204 6.75 12.70 -2.29
N GLY A 205 6.35 12.55 -3.55
CA GLY A 205 6.88 11.49 -4.42
C GLY A 205 8.37 11.67 -4.72
N ASN A 206 8.81 12.90 -4.96
CA ASN A 206 10.22 13.20 -5.18
C ASN A 206 11.07 13.01 -3.90
N ASP A 207 10.56 13.47 -2.76
CA ASP A 207 11.23 13.27 -1.48
C ASP A 207 11.42 11.77 -1.19
N LEU A 208 10.37 10.96 -1.41
CA LEU A 208 10.43 9.50 -1.26
C LEU A 208 11.50 8.86 -2.17
N TRP A 209 11.55 9.28 -3.43
CA TRP A 209 12.54 8.77 -4.39
C TRP A 209 13.96 9.05 -3.94
N VAL A 210 14.25 10.30 -3.55
CA VAL A 210 15.59 10.71 -3.05
C VAL A 210 15.96 9.93 -1.79
N GLU A 211 15.06 9.83 -0.82
CA GLU A 211 15.30 9.11 0.42
C GLU A 211 15.56 7.62 0.21
N MET A 212 14.87 7.00 -0.76
CA MET A 212 15.10 5.59 -1.12
C MET A 212 16.45 5.37 -1.82
N ASP A 213 16.90 6.32 -2.62
CA ASP A 213 18.22 6.29 -3.24
C ASP A 213 19.33 6.43 -2.19
N GLU A 214 19.19 7.39 -1.28
CA GLU A 214 20.12 7.58 -0.15
C GLU A 214 20.18 6.36 0.78
N ALA A 215 19.05 5.69 1.00
CA ALA A 215 18.98 4.45 1.78
C ALA A 215 19.54 3.23 1.03
N GLY A 216 19.82 3.35 -0.27
CA GLY A 216 20.35 2.28 -1.12
C GLY A 216 19.35 1.16 -1.43
N VAL A 217 18.06 1.39 -1.27
CA VAL A 217 16.98 0.43 -1.51
C VAL A 217 16.24 0.67 -2.83
N LEU A 218 16.48 1.80 -3.48
CA LEU A 218 15.84 2.15 -4.76
C LEU A 218 16.10 1.07 -5.83
N LYS A 219 17.31 0.53 -5.89
CA LYS A 219 17.71 -0.52 -6.84
C LYS A 219 16.86 -1.79 -6.81
N ASP A 220 16.16 -2.04 -5.71
CA ASP A 220 15.30 -3.21 -5.50
C ASP A 220 13.80 -2.84 -5.55
N THR A 221 13.49 -1.60 -5.96
CA THR A 221 12.14 -1.06 -5.95
C THR A 221 11.78 -0.44 -7.29
N ALA A 222 10.54 -0.69 -7.75
CA ALA A 222 9.93 0.04 -8.86
C ALA A 222 8.92 1.05 -8.32
N LEU A 223 8.94 2.28 -8.85
CA LEU A 223 8.03 3.36 -8.47
C LEU A 223 7.11 3.69 -9.64
N VAL A 224 5.81 3.80 -9.37
CA VAL A 224 4.81 4.20 -10.36
C VAL A 224 3.95 5.32 -9.78
N PHE A 225 3.98 6.49 -10.41
CA PHE A 225 3.27 7.67 -9.91
C PHE A 225 2.16 8.14 -10.85
N GLY A 226 1.00 8.43 -10.27
CA GLY A 226 -0.07 9.21 -10.85
C GLY A 226 -0.39 10.34 -9.89
N GLN A 227 0.12 11.53 -10.19
CA GLN A 227 0.14 12.67 -9.25
C GLN A 227 -1.24 13.31 -9.05
N MET A 228 -1.35 14.16 -8.04
CA MET A 228 -2.60 14.82 -7.64
C MET A 228 -3.16 15.75 -8.74
N ASP A 229 -2.30 16.37 -9.54
CA ASP A 229 -2.63 17.28 -10.62
C ASP A 229 -2.97 16.57 -11.94
N GLU A 230 -2.73 15.28 -12.04
CA GLU A 230 -3.05 14.51 -13.23
C GLU A 230 -4.55 14.18 -13.32
N PRO A 231 -5.07 13.94 -14.52
CA PRO A 231 -6.49 13.60 -14.74
C PRO A 231 -6.96 12.40 -13.93
N PRO A 232 -8.26 12.30 -13.63
CA PRO A 232 -8.80 11.18 -12.85
C PRO A 232 -8.58 9.83 -13.52
N GLY A 233 -8.49 9.74 -14.85
CA GLY A 233 -8.12 8.49 -15.54
C GLY A 233 -6.76 7.94 -15.12
N THR A 234 -5.75 8.79 -15.01
CA THR A 234 -4.42 8.42 -14.51
C THR A 234 -4.47 7.92 -13.07
N ARG A 235 -5.09 8.67 -12.17
CA ARG A 235 -5.22 8.30 -10.77
C ARG A 235 -6.02 7.00 -10.56
N LEU A 236 -6.95 6.71 -11.45
CA LEU A 236 -7.76 5.48 -11.43
C LEU A 236 -6.97 4.25 -11.90
N ARG A 237 -5.93 4.41 -12.73
CA ARG A 237 -5.21 3.30 -13.37
C ARG A 237 -3.80 3.08 -12.84
N VAL A 238 -3.18 4.05 -12.21
CA VAL A 238 -1.79 3.94 -11.74
C VAL A 238 -1.57 2.77 -10.77
N ALA A 239 -2.51 2.48 -9.89
CA ALA A 239 -2.43 1.33 -8.99
C ALA A 239 -2.41 0.00 -9.76
N LEU A 240 -3.18 -0.10 -10.85
CA LEU A 240 -3.17 -1.27 -11.73
C LEU A 240 -1.84 -1.42 -12.47
N SER A 241 -1.24 -0.32 -12.89
CA SER A 241 0.09 -0.31 -13.52
C SER A 241 1.16 -0.86 -12.58
N ALA A 242 1.19 -0.39 -11.34
CA ALA A 242 2.10 -0.87 -10.32
C ALA A 242 1.86 -2.35 -9.97
N LEU A 243 0.61 -2.74 -9.81
CA LEU A 243 0.23 -4.13 -9.51
C LEU A 243 0.66 -5.08 -10.63
N THR A 244 0.56 -4.66 -11.89
CA THR A 244 1.00 -5.47 -13.04
C THR A 244 2.50 -5.73 -12.99
N MET A 245 3.32 -4.74 -12.62
CA MET A 245 4.76 -4.95 -12.41
C MET A 245 5.02 -5.93 -11.25
N ALA A 246 4.27 -5.81 -10.16
CA ALA A 246 4.37 -6.73 -9.02
C ALA A 246 3.98 -8.16 -9.39
N GLU A 247 2.95 -8.34 -10.19
CA GLU A 247 2.50 -9.66 -10.66
C GLU A 247 3.57 -10.38 -11.50
N TYR A 248 4.34 -9.65 -12.29
CA TYR A 248 5.43 -10.26 -13.06
C TYR A 248 6.52 -10.84 -12.13
N PHE A 249 6.90 -10.12 -11.10
CA PHE A 249 7.87 -10.62 -10.12
C PHE A 249 7.35 -11.86 -9.38
N ARG A 250 6.06 -11.89 -9.02
CA ARG A 250 5.43 -13.06 -8.39
C ARG A 250 5.33 -14.24 -9.35
N ASP A 251 4.78 -14.04 -10.55
CA ASP A 251 4.30 -15.11 -11.43
C ASP A 251 5.41 -15.65 -12.33
N VAL A 252 6.39 -14.84 -12.73
CA VAL A 252 7.47 -15.19 -13.66
C VAL A 252 8.79 -15.35 -12.95
N GLN A 253 9.14 -14.41 -12.07
CA GLN A 253 10.41 -14.45 -11.34
C GLN A 253 10.33 -15.23 -10.04
N ASN A 254 9.15 -15.70 -9.66
CA ASN A 254 8.93 -16.49 -8.45
C ASN A 254 9.50 -15.82 -7.19
N GLN A 255 9.12 -14.56 -6.99
CA GLN A 255 9.53 -13.75 -5.85
C GLN A 255 8.34 -13.38 -4.98
N ASP A 256 8.60 -13.24 -3.69
CA ASP A 256 7.69 -12.56 -2.79
C ASP A 256 7.84 -11.04 -2.97
N VAL A 257 6.73 -10.36 -3.20
CA VAL A 257 6.71 -8.93 -3.54
C VAL A 257 5.95 -8.16 -2.48
N LEU A 258 6.47 -6.98 -2.10
CA LEU A 258 5.71 -5.99 -1.38
C LEU A 258 5.17 -4.94 -2.35
N LEU A 259 3.86 -4.71 -2.29
CA LEU A 259 3.18 -3.65 -3.03
C LEU A 259 2.69 -2.59 -2.06
N PHE A 260 3.14 -1.37 -2.23
CA PHE A 260 2.68 -0.21 -1.47
C PHE A 260 1.74 0.63 -2.34
N ILE A 261 0.60 1.03 -1.78
CA ILE A 261 -0.37 1.91 -2.45
C ILE A 261 -0.61 3.11 -1.54
N ASP A 262 -0.18 4.26 -1.96
CA ASP A 262 -0.41 5.52 -1.26
C ASP A 262 -1.03 6.53 -2.23
N ASN A 263 -2.31 6.81 -2.17
CA ASN A 263 -3.30 6.44 -1.18
C ASN A 263 -4.48 5.73 -1.87
N ILE A 264 -4.95 4.62 -1.32
CA ILE A 264 -6.06 3.85 -1.95
C ILE A 264 -7.37 4.66 -2.04
N PHE A 265 -7.61 5.60 -1.13
CA PHE A 265 -8.77 6.49 -1.19
C PHE A 265 -8.79 7.32 -2.48
N ARG A 266 -7.62 7.73 -2.98
CA ARG A 266 -7.52 8.52 -4.22
C ARG A 266 -7.93 7.72 -5.45
N PHE A 267 -7.69 6.42 -5.44
CA PHE A 267 -8.22 5.50 -6.46
C PHE A 267 -9.75 5.54 -6.49
N THR A 268 -10.40 5.44 -5.35
CA THR A 268 -11.86 5.51 -5.23
C THR A 268 -12.40 6.89 -5.64
N GLN A 269 -11.75 7.96 -5.19
CA GLN A 269 -12.13 9.33 -5.54
C GLN A 269 -12.06 9.57 -7.05
N ALA A 270 -10.99 9.12 -7.70
CA ALA A 270 -10.85 9.22 -9.16
C ALA A 270 -11.96 8.47 -9.89
N GLY A 271 -12.36 7.29 -9.41
CA GLY A 271 -13.49 6.54 -9.93
C GLY A 271 -14.82 7.31 -9.81
N SER A 272 -15.05 8.02 -8.70
CA SER A 272 -16.26 8.83 -8.53
C SER A 272 -16.27 10.06 -9.44
N GLU A 273 -15.14 10.74 -9.62
CA GLU A 273 -15.01 11.87 -10.55
C GLU A 273 -15.37 11.47 -11.99
N VAL A 274 -14.91 10.32 -12.43
CA VAL A 274 -15.17 9.80 -13.78
C VAL A 274 -16.60 9.30 -13.93
N SER A 275 -17.16 8.65 -12.92
CA SER A 275 -18.45 7.95 -12.97
C SER A 275 -19.59 8.88 -13.41
N THR A 276 -19.65 10.07 -12.87
CA THR A 276 -20.67 11.08 -13.21
C THR A 276 -20.56 11.47 -14.68
N LEU A 277 -19.35 11.68 -15.18
CA LEU A 277 -19.08 12.03 -16.58
C LEU A 277 -19.38 10.88 -17.55
N LEU A 278 -19.29 9.65 -17.08
CA LEU A 278 -19.71 8.45 -17.82
C LEU A 278 -21.24 8.28 -17.88
N GLY A 279 -22.00 9.13 -17.18
CA GLY A 279 -23.44 9.10 -17.18
C GLY A 279 -24.03 8.08 -16.21
N ARG A 280 -23.28 7.61 -15.23
CA ARG A 280 -23.75 6.71 -14.18
C ARG A 280 -24.44 7.50 -13.08
N MET A 281 -25.56 6.99 -12.58
CA MET A 281 -26.23 7.60 -11.41
C MET A 281 -25.37 7.37 -10.16
N PRO A 282 -25.08 8.43 -9.38
CA PRO A 282 -24.32 8.26 -8.15
C PRO A 282 -25.10 7.42 -7.12
N SER A 283 -24.35 6.66 -6.34
CA SER A 283 -24.86 5.93 -5.17
C SER A 283 -24.91 6.83 -3.94
N ALA A 284 -25.02 6.24 -2.76
CA ALA A 284 -25.00 6.99 -1.50
C ALA A 284 -23.74 7.87 -1.38
N VAL A 285 -23.93 9.08 -0.85
CA VAL A 285 -22.87 10.07 -0.60
C VAL A 285 -22.12 10.52 -1.88
N GLY A 286 -22.68 10.24 -3.06
CA GLY A 286 -22.11 10.70 -4.34
C GLY A 286 -21.04 9.78 -4.95
N TYR A 287 -20.77 8.61 -4.37
CA TYR A 287 -19.83 7.65 -4.93
C TYR A 287 -20.40 6.92 -6.16
N GLN A 288 -19.51 6.32 -6.94
CA GLN A 288 -19.87 5.48 -8.09
C GLN A 288 -20.68 4.24 -7.67
N PRO A 289 -21.67 3.82 -8.49
CA PRO A 289 -22.50 2.64 -8.15
C PRO A 289 -21.71 1.32 -8.21
N ASN A 290 -20.60 1.28 -8.94
CA ASN A 290 -19.72 0.12 -9.11
C ASN A 290 -18.45 0.18 -8.23
N LEU A 291 -18.49 0.94 -7.12
CA LEU A 291 -17.35 1.10 -6.21
C LEU A 291 -16.78 -0.24 -5.74
N ALA A 292 -17.64 -1.17 -5.31
CA ALA A 292 -17.23 -2.46 -4.83
C ALA A 292 -16.57 -3.32 -5.93
N ASP A 293 -17.08 -3.22 -7.17
CA ASP A 293 -16.53 -3.96 -8.31
C ASP A 293 -15.14 -3.41 -8.69
N GLU A 294 -14.99 -2.10 -8.76
CA GLU A 294 -13.70 -1.46 -9.05
C GLU A 294 -12.64 -1.82 -7.98
N MET A 295 -13.03 -1.76 -6.72
CA MET A 295 -12.16 -2.15 -5.61
C MET A 295 -11.82 -3.65 -5.67
N GLY A 296 -12.79 -4.50 -5.95
CA GLY A 296 -12.62 -5.95 -6.10
C GLY A 296 -11.67 -6.31 -7.23
N LEU A 297 -11.78 -5.68 -8.38
CA LEU A 297 -10.88 -5.90 -9.53
C LEU A 297 -9.41 -5.60 -9.20
N LEU A 298 -9.14 -4.62 -8.36
CA LEU A 298 -7.80 -4.33 -7.87
C LEU A 298 -7.37 -5.33 -6.78
N GLN A 299 -8.18 -5.50 -5.74
CA GLN A 299 -7.81 -6.22 -4.52
C GLN A 299 -7.66 -7.73 -4.71
N GLU A 300 -8.50 -8.35 -5.54
CA GLU A 300 -8.46 -9.80 -5.77
C GLU A 300 -7.21 -10.29 -6.54
N ARG A 301 -6.49 -9.40 -7.19
CA ARG A 301 -5.21 -9.70 -7.82
C ARG A 301 -4.06 -9.75 -6.82
N ILE A 302 -4.23 -9.11 -5.66
CA ILE A 302 -3.25 -9.05 -4.57
C ILE A 302 -3.44 -10.27 -3.69
N THR A 303 -2.68 -11.32 -3.92
CA THR A 303 -2.82 -12.59 -3.22
C THR A 303 -1.55 -13.45 -3.31
N SER A 304 -1.49 -14.51 -2.50
CA SER A 304 -0.51 -15.56 -2.61
C SER A 304 -0.91 -16.57 -3.69
N THR A 305 0.01 -16.85 -4.58
CA THR A 305 -0.03 -18.03 -5.43
C THR A 305 0.85 -19.14 -4.85
N LYS A 306 0.77 -20.36 -5.37
CA LYS A 306 1.56 -21.49 -4.86
C LYS A 306 3.06 -21.18 -4.85
N GLY A 307 3.56 -20.91 -3.67
CA GLY A 307 4.97 -20.66 -3.39
C GLY A 307 5.40 -19.19 -3.34
N HIS A 308 4.63 -18.26 -3.88
CA HIS A 308 5.00 -16.84 -3.97
C HIS A 308 3.82 -15.91 -3.72
N SER A 309 4.09 -14.69 -3.25
CA SER A 309 3.06 -13.78 -2.79
C SER A 309 3.26 -12.34 -3.26
N ILE A 310 2.15 -11.61 -3.36
CA ILE A 310 2.12 -10.15 -3.28
C ILE A 310 1.44 -9.78 -1.97
N THR A 311 2.19 -9.17 -1.07
CA THR A 311 1.65 -8.58 0.16
C THR A 311 1.51 -7.09 -0.05
N SER A 312 0.35 -6.51 0.25
CA SER A 312 0.14 -5.08 0.07
C SER A 312 0.02 -4.33 1.39
N MET A 313 0.65 -3.16 1.43
CA MET A 313 0.39 -2.13 2.43
C MET A 313 -0.28 -0.95 1.74
N GLN A 314 -1.49 -0.63 2.17
CA GLN A 314 -2.32 0.39 1.56
C GLN A 314 -2.57 1.51 2.56
N ALA A 315 -2.06 2.70 2.26
CA ALA A 315 -2.41 3.87 3.04
C ALA A 315 -3.88 4.21 2.77
N VAL A 316 -4.66 4.32 3.83
CA VAL A 316 -6.09 4.61 3.76
C VAL A 316 -6.36 5.95 4.43
N TYR A 317 -6.92 6.87 3.67
CA TYR A 317 -7.47 8.11 4.20
C TYR A 317 -8.95 7.90 4.54
N VAL A 318 -9.32 8.30 5.74
CA VAL A 318 -10.70 8.23 6.21
C VAL A 318 -11.24 9.66 6.29
N PRO A 319 -12.15 10.05 5.36
CA PRO A 319 -12.72 11.39 5.37
C PRO A 319 -13.45 11.71 6.68
N ALA A 320 -13.10 12.83 7.30
CA ALA A 320 -13.69 13.29 8.57
C ALA A 320 -13.65 12.26 9.72
N ASP A 321 -12.71 11.32 9.66
CA ASP A 321 -12.60 10.17 10.58
C ASP A 321 -13.89 9.31 10.64
N ASP A 322 -14.69 9.35 9.57
CA ASP A 322 -15.93 8.56 9.45
C ASP A 322 -15.66 7.21 8.77
N TYR A 323 -15.50 6.17 9.56
CA TYR A 323 -15.30 4.80 9.09
C TYR A 323 -16.52 4.17 8.42
N THR A 324 -17.68 4.83 8.47
CA THR A 324 -18.90 4.38 7.79
C THR A 324 -19.02 4.93 6.38
N ASP A 325 -18.14 5.83 5.97
CA ASP A 325 -18.05 6.33 4.59
C ASP A 325 -17.86 5.14 3.63
N PRO A 326 -18.58 5.11 2.49
CA PRO A 326 -18.53 3.99 1.55
C PRO A 326 -17.14 3.63 1.01
N ALA A 327 -16.24 4.60 0.85
CA ALA A 327 -14.91 4.35 0.30
C ALA A 327 -14.01 3.59 1.30
N PRO A 328 -13.80 4.07 2.54
CA PRO A 328 -13.13 3.26 3.56
C PRO A 328 -13.81 1.92 3.79
N ALA A 329 -15.14 1.89 3.91
CA ALA A 329 -15.89 0.67 4.15
C ALA A 329 -15.65 -0.41 3.08
N ALA A 330 -15.65 -0.03 1.79
CA ALA A 330 -15.33 -0.95 0.69
C ALA A 330 -13.88 -1.45 0.75
N THR A 331 -12.94 -0.61 1.19
CA THR A 331 -11.54 -0.99 1.38
C THR A 331 -11.38 -1.95 2.55
N PHE A 332 -12.01 -1.66 3.69
CA PHE A 332 -11.95 -2.51 4.90
C PHE A 332 -12.39 -3.94 4.66
N ALA A 333 -13.38 -4.15 3.80
CA ALA A 333 -13.87 -5.49 3.47
C ALA A 333 -12.79 -6.42 2.89
N HIS A 334 -11.74 -5.86 2.31
CA HIS A 334 -10.63 -6.60 1.72
C HIS A 334 -9.42 -6.74 2.63
N LEU A 335 -9.33 -5.99 3.73
CA LEU A 335 -8.14 -5.97 4.58
C LEU A 335 -8.06 -7.18 5.50
N ASP A 336 -6.87 -7.72 5.63
CA ASP A 336 -6.54 -8.82 6.56
C ASP A 336 -5.99 -8.30 7.88
N ALA A 337 -5.35 -7.13 7.86
CA ALA A 337 -4.84 -6.45 9.04
C ALA A 337 -4.98 -4.94 8.90
N THR A 338 -5.11 -4.24 10.03
CA THR A 338 -5.09 -2.79 10.10
C THR A 338 -4.01 -2.33 11.06
N THR A 339 -3.18 -1.42 10.62
CA THR A 339 -2.15 -0.78 11.45
C THR A 339 -2.51 0.69 11.57
N GLU A 340 -2.85 1.11 12.78
CA GLU A 340 -3.18 2.50 13.07
C GLU A 340 -1.98 3.19 13.73
N LEU A 341 -1.55 4.32 13.15
CA LEU A 341 -0.49 5.15 13.69
C LEU A 341 -1.09 6.27 14.53
N SER A 342 -0.66 6.33 15.79
CA SER A 342 -1.16 7.27 16.79
C SER A 342 -0.28 8.50 16.90
N ARG A 343 -0.91 9.69 16.83
CA ARG A 343 -0.22 10.96 17.08
C ARG A 343 0.22 11.09 18.55
N GLU A 344 -0.54 10.54 19.46
CA GLU A 344 -0.19 10.54 20.89
C GLU A 344 1.09 9.75 21.14
N ILE A 345 1.21 8.56 20.56
CA ILE A 345 2.42 7.72 20.68
C ILE A 345 3.61 8.41 19.99
N ALA A 346 3.40 8.98 18.79
CA ALA A 346 4.44 9.72 18.07
C ALA A 346 4.93 10.94 18.87
N SER A 347 4.04 11.67 19.56
CA SER A 347 4.42 12.83 20.37
C SER A 347 5.28 12.48 21.58
N ARG A 348 5.24 11.23 22.03
CA ARG A 348 6.11 10.70 23.10
C ARG A 348 7.47 10.21 22.57
N GLY A 349 7.71 10.31 21.26
CA GLY A 349 8.94 9.84 20.61
C GLY A 349 9.03 8.32 20.50
N LEU A 350 7.92 7.60 20.64
CA LEU A 350 7.85 6.14 20.53
C LEU A 350 7.59 5.74 19.08
N TYR A 351 8.57 5.14 18.42
CA TYR A 351 8.48 4.72 17.02
C TYR A 351 8.84 3.23 16.86
N PRO A 352 8.16 2.52 15.92
CA PRO A 352 7.02 2.96 15.11
C PRO A 352 5.80 3.32 15.99
N ALA A 353 5.10 4.39 15.65
CA ALA A 353 4.01 4.93 16.45
C ALA A 353 2.69 4.15 16.28
N VAL A 354 2.77 2.83 16.22
CA VAL A 354 1.63 1.93 16.07
C VAL A 354 0.82 1.87 17.35
N ASP A 355 -0.48 2.13 17.24
CA ASP A 355 -1.41 1.96 18.36
C ASP A 355 -1.72 0.48 18.58
N PRO A 356 -1.28 -0.10 19.70
CA PRO A 356 -1.43 -1.53 19.95
C PRO A 356 -2.87 -1.95 20.29
N LEU A 357 -3.74 -1.01 20.67
CA LEU A 357 -5.11 -1.29 21.10
C LEU A 357 -6.12 -1.15 19.96
N THR A 358 -5.87 -0.26 19.00
CA THR A 358 -6.76 -0.02 17.86
C THR A 358 -6.38 -0.81 16.62
N SER A 359 -5.11 -1.18 16.50
CA SER A 359 -4.63 -2.01 15.38
C SER A 359 -5.09 -3.47 15.53
N THR A 360 -5.42 -4.10 14.41
CA THR A 360 -6.00 -5.45 14.39
C THR A 360 -5.32 -6.34 13.35
N SER A 361 -5.39 -7.65 13.57
CA SER A 361 -4.99 -8.65 12.57
C SER A 361 -5.88 -9.87 12.63
N ARG A 362 -6.31 -10.34 11.47
CA ARG A 362 -7.16 -11.53 11.34
C ARG A 362 -6.44 -12.82 11.74
N ILE A 363 -5.11 -12.88 11.59
CA ILE A 363 -4.33 -14.07 11.96
C ILE A 363 -3.87 -14.09 13.42
N LEU A 364 -4.18 -13.09 14.22
CA LEU A 364 -3.91 -13.14 15.65
C LEU A 364 -4.92 -14.08 16.32
N ASP A 365 -4.76 -15.35 16.05
CA ASP A 365 -5.58 -16.46 16.51
C ASP A 365 -4.67 -17.66 16.79
N PRO A 366 -4.92 -18.45 17.86
CA PRO A 366 -4.08 -19.61 18.21
C PRO A 366 -3.87 -20.63 17.10
N GLN A 367 -4.81 -20.71 16.14
CA GLN A 367 -4.71 -21.63 15.01
C GLN A 367 -3.59 -21.25 14.03
N TYR A 368 -3.31 -19.95 13.88
CA TYR A 368 -2.33 -19.43 12.93
C TYR A 368 -0.98 -19.12 13.57
N VAL A 369 -0.99 -18.41 14.69
CA VAL A 369 0.25 -17.92 15.31
C VAL A 369 0.74 -18.81 16.48
N GLY A 370 -0.08 -19.75 16.93
CA GLY A 370 0.19 -20.59 18.08
C GLY A 370 -0.22 -19.95 19.41
N ARG A 371 -0.33 -20.79 20.45
CA ARG A 371 -0.84 -20.37 21.77
C ARG A 371 0.08 -19.38 22.47
N ASP A 372 1.38 -19.62 22.48
CA ASP A 372 2.33 -18.75 23.20
C ASP A 372 2.30 -17.32 22.66
N HIS A 373 2.22 -17.15 21.35
CA HIS A 373 2.09 -15.85 20.71
C HIS A 373 0.77 -15.19 21.07
N TYR A 374 -0.32 -15.90 20.88
CA TYR A 374 -1.67 -15.36 21.16
C TYR A 374 -1.87 -14.97 22.62
N ASP A 375 -1.46 -15.83 23.55
CA ASP A 375 -1.62 -15.59 24.98
C ASP A 375 -0.76 -14.39 25.42
N THR A 376 0.47 -14.28 24.91
CA THR A 376 1.36 -13.15 25.20
C THR A 376 0.79 -11.84 24.66
N ALA A 377 0.32 -11.82 23.40
CA ALA A 377 -0.30 -10.65 22.80
C ALA A 377 -1.57 -10.23 23.56
N THR A 378 -2.39 -11.18 23.96
CA THR A 378 -3.60 -10.92 24.76
C THR A 378 -3.27 -10.30 26.10
N ARG A 379 -2.27 -10.82 26.84
CA ARG A 379 -1.83 -10.26 28.11
C ARG A 379 -1.28 -8.84 27.96
N VAL A 380 -0.46 -8.60 26.93
CA VAL A 380 0.07 -7.27 26.62
C VAL A 380 -1.08 -6.28 26.39
N LYS A 381 -2.06 -6.64 25.58
CA LYS A 381 -3.23 -5.80 25.31
C LYS A 381 -4.06 -5.54 26.59
N GLN A 382 -4.25 -6.56 27.42
CA GLN A 382 -4.97 -6.41 28.70
C GLN A 382 -4.27 -5.45 29.64
N ILE A 383 -2.95 -5.55 29.80
CA ILE A 383 -2.15 -4.65 30.63
C ILE A 383 -2.23 -3.21 30.11
N LEU A 384 -2.09 -3.01 28.80
CA LEU A 384 -2.18 -1.69 28.18
C LEU A 384 -3.58 -1.10 28.29
N GLN A 385 -4.62 -1.91 28.11
CA GLN A 385 -6.01 -1.46 28.27
C GLN A 385 -6.30 -1.06 29.70
N LYS A 386 -5.90 -1.87 30.67
CA LYS A 386 -6.06 -1.55 32.10
C LYS A 386 -5.31 -0.27 32.47
N ASN A 387 -4.08 -0.12 31.96
CA ASN A 387 -3.34 1.13 32.17
C ASN A 387 -4.06 2.35 31.58
N LYS A 388 -4.67 2.23 30.41
CA LYS A 388 -5.45 3.31 29.80
C LYS A 388 -6.65 3.70 30.67
N GLU A 389 -7.37 2.73 31.23
CA GLU A 389 -8.50 2.97 32.12
C GLU A 389 -8.07 3.65 33.45
N LEU A 390 -6.87 3.37 33.91
CA LEU A 390 -6.33 3.98 35.15
C LEU A 390 -5.78 5.41 34.95
N GLN A 391 -5.57 5.86 33.68
CA GLN A 391 -4.96 7.17 33.45
C GLN A 391 -5.79 8.33 33.98
N ASP A 392 -7.12 8.27 33.93
CA ASP A 392 -7.99 9.31 34.45
C ASP A 392 -7.87 9.41 36.00
N ILE A 393 -7.76 8.26 36.64
CA ILE A 393 -7.55 8.19 38.09
C ILE A 393 -6.17 8.74 38.46
N ILE A 394 -5.13 8.35 37.73
CA ILE A 394 -3.76 8.82 37.94
C ILE A 394 -3.65 10.33 37.74
N ALA A 395 -4.34 10.89 36.73
CA ALA A 395 -4.32 12.31 36.43
C ALA A 395 -4.95 13.16 37.56
N ILE A 396 -5.95 12.62 38.24
CA ILE A 396 -6.68 13.34 39.30
C ILE A 396 -6.06 13.10 40.69
N LEU A 397 -5.74 11.86 41.03
CA LEU A 397 -5.36 11.44 42.39
C LEU A 397 -3.87 11.11 42.53
N GLY A 398 -3.17 10.90 41.44
CA GLY A 398 -1.79 10.42 41.44
C GLY A 398 -1.67 8.89 41.51
N VAL A 399 -0.46 8.39 41.20
CA VAL A 399 -0.16 6.94 41.19
C VAL A 399 -0.22 6.32 42.59
N ASP A 400 0.08 7.12 43.64
CA ASP A 400 0.17 6.63 45.00
C ASP A 400 -1.17 6.15 45.56
N GLU A 401 -2.29 6.66 45.06
CA GLU A 401 -3.65 6.27 45.43
C GLU A 401 -4.15 5.00 44.81
N LEU A 402 -3.39 4.41 43.87
CA LEU A 402 -3.74 3.14 43.26
C LEU A 402 -3.53 1.97 44.23
N SER A 403 -4.28 0.88 44.02
CA SER A 403 -4.00 -0.39 44.69
C SER A 403 -2.60 -0.92 44.30
N GLU A 404 -2.00 -1.74 45.13
CA GLU A 404 -0.68 -2.34 44.84
C GLU A 404 -0.72 -3.16 43.54
N GLU A 405 -1.81 -3.86 43.25
CA GLU A 405 -2.00 -4.59 41.99
C GLU A 405 -2.02 -3.65 40.78
N ASP A 406 -2.75 -2.52 40.87
CA ASP A 406 -2.82 -1.53 39.82
C ASP A 406 -1.48 -0.82 39.59
N LYS A 407 -0.71 -0.55 40.67
CA LYS A 407 0.65 -0.01 40.56
C LYS A 407 1.58 -0.93 39.78
N ILE A 408 1.49 -2.24 40.02
CA ILE A 408 2.25 -3.24 39.24
C ILE A 408 1.85 -3.21 37.75
N VAL A 409 0.54 -3.20 37.48
CA VAL A 409 0.03 -3.10 36.10
C VAL A 409 0.54 -1.87 35.39
N VAL A 410 0.45 -0.69 36.02
CA VAL A 410 0.95 0.57 35.45
C VAL A 410 2.45 0.53 35.20
N SER A 411 3.22 0.00 36.15
CA SER A 411 4.67 -0.14 36.02
C SER A 411 5.06 -1.05 34.83
N ARG A 412 4.40 -2.19 34.70
CA ARG A 412 4.63 -3.11 33.57
C ARG A 412 4.13 -2.52 32.25
N ALA A 413 2.99 -1.82 32.25
CA ALA A 413 2.48 -1.12 31.07
C ALA A 413 3.48 -0.09 30.52
N ARG A 414 4.12 0.68 31.39
CA ARG A 414 5.17 1.64 30.98
C ARG A 414 6.36 0.93 30.31
N ARG A 415 6.83 -0.19 30.89
CA ARG A 415 7.88 -1.02 30.26
C ARG A 415 7.45 -1.57 28.90
N ILE A 416 6.23 -2.07 28.80
CA ILE A 416 5.65 -2.55 27.55
C ILE A 416 5.62 -1.42 26.51
N GLN A 417 5.12 -0.24 26.86
CA GLN A 417 5.07 0.91 25.94
C GLN A 417 6.47 1.29 25.43
N GLN A 418 7.45 1.33 26.31
CA GLN A 418 8.83 1.59 25.93
C GLN A 418 9.42 0.48 25.06
N PHE A 419 9.15 -0.79 25.39
CA PHE A 419 9.67 -1.94 24.64
C PHE A 419 9.00 -2.16 23.28
N LEU A 420 7.81 -1.62 23.08
CA LEU A 420 7.17 -1.56 21.76
C LEU A 420 7.91 -0.64 20.79
N SER A 421 8.63 0.36 21.29
CA SER A 421 9.53 1.16 20.46
C SER A 421 10.76 0.36 20.03
N GLN A 422 11.28 0.68 18.85
CA GLN A 422 12.39 -0.05 18.25
C GLN A 422 13.19 0.85 17.31
N ASN A 423 14.51 0.69 17.30
CA ASN A 423 15.37 1.35 16.33
C ASN A 423 15.04 0.89 14.93
N THR A 424 14.83 1.83 14.04
CA THR A 424 14.56 1.58 12.63
C THR A 424 15.79 1.85 11.78
N TYR A 425 15.92 1.15 10.66
CA TYR A 425 17.02 1.35 9.71
C TYR A 425 16.95 2.74 9.06
N THR A 426 15.74 3.20 8.78
CA THR A 426 15.48 4.51 8.17
C THR A 426 15.85 5.67 9.10
N ALA A 427 15.76 5.48 10.42
CA ALA A 427 16.10 6.51 11.39
C ALA A 427 17.61 6.63 11.66
N LYS A 428 18.43 5.70 11.19
CA LYS A 428 19.90 5.67 11.42
C LYS A 428 20.57 6.98 11.03
N GLN A 429 20.18 7.58 9.91
CA GLN A 429 20.76 8.86 9.46
C GLN A 429 20.52 10.02 10.42
N PHE A 430 19.45 9.95 11.23
CA PHE A 430 19.11 11.00 12.21
C PHE A 430 19.60 10.67 13.60
N THR A 431 19.55 9.41 14.00
CA THR A 431 19.85 8.96 15.36
C THR A 431 21.30 8.49 15.55
N GLY A 432 21.97 8.13 14.45
CA GLY A 432 23.29 7.48 14.47
C GLY A 432 23.28 6.04 15.01
N VAL A 433 22.09 5.50 15.36
CA VAL A 433 21.92 4.16 15.90
C VAL A 433 21.45 3.21 14.81
N GLU A 434 22.08 2.04 14.72
CA GLU A 434 21.69 1.00 13.75
C GLU A 434 20.28 0.48 14.04
N GLY A 435 19.52 0.21 12.98
CA GLY A 435 18.23 -0.44 13.09
C GLY A 435 18.36 -1.87 13.64
N SER A 436 17.32 -2.35 14.30
CA SER A 436 17.26 -3.69 14.85
C SER A 436 16.15 -4.52 14.20
N THR A 437 16.43 -5.81 14.02
CA THR A 437 15.45 -6.83 13.65
C THR A 437 15.35 -7.83 14.79
N VAL A 438 14.13 -8.06 15.27
CA VAL A 438 13.88 -9.00 16.38
C VAL A 438 13.04 -10.15 15.87
N SER A 439 13.47 -11.38 16.12
CA SER A 439 12.69 -12.57 15.75
C SER A 439 11.36 -12.60 16.52
N ILE A 440 10.33 -13.20 15.94
CA ILE A 440 9.06 -13.36 16.66
C ILE A 440 9.23 -14.16 17.95
N LYS A 441 10.12 -15.14 17.97
CA LYS A 441 10.44 -15.93 19.15
C LYS A 441 10.99 -15.05 20.28
N ASP A 442 11.95 -14.19 19.96
CA ASP A 442 12.58 -13.29 20.94
C ASP A 442 11.61 -12.18 21.37
N THR A 443 10.75 -11.72 20.46
CA THR A 443 9.67 -10.77 20.76
C THR A 443 8.70 -11.37 21.78
N ILE A 444 8.20 -12.58 21.55
CA ILE A 444 7.29 -13.27 22.47
C ILE A 444 7.98 -13.46 23.85
N ALA A 445 9.22 -13.95 23.86
CA ALA A 445 9.96 -14.17 25.09
C ALA A 445 10.16 -12.87 25.88
N GLY A 446 10.48 -11.76 25.20
CA GLY A 446 10.69 -10.46 25.80
C GLY A 446 9.42 -9.90 26.46
N PHE A 447 8.31 -9.88 25.75
CA PHE A 447 7.06 -9.40 26.30
C PHE A 447 6.49 -10.32 27.37
N LYS A 448 6.67 -11.63 27.25
CA LYS A 448 6.28 -12.58 28.29
C LYS A 448 7.03 -12.29 29.61
N ALA A 449 8.34 -12.10 29.54
CA ALA A 449 9.14 -11.76 30.71
C ALA A 449 8.67 -10.47 31.40
N ILE A 450 8.27 -9.44 30.64
CA ILE A 450 7.71 -8.22 31.21
C ILE A 450 6.34 -8.49 31.86
N CYS A 451 5.47 -9.24 31.21
CA CYS A 451 4.16 -9.59 31.76
C CYS A 451 4.24 -10.45 33.03
N ASP A 452 5.21 -11.37 33.08
CA ASP A 452 5.41 -12.27 34.23
C ASP A 452 6.12 -11.57 35.41
N GLY A 453 6.76 -10.42 35.15
CA GLY A 453 7.45 -9.62 36.18
C GLY A 453 8.91 -9.98 36.36
N ASP A 454 9.49 -10.83 35.53
CA ASP A 454 10.89 -11.27 35.63
C ASP A 454 11.87 -10.10 35.54
N VAL A 455 11.47 -9.01 34.88
CA VAL A 455 12.27 -7.81 34.64
C VAL A 455 11.76 -6.56 35.39
N ASP A 456 10.91 -6.74 36.40
CA ASP A 456 10.36 -5.62 37.20
C ASP A 456 11.45 -4.80 37.93
N HIS A 457 12.63 -5.39 38.12
CA HIS A 457 13.80 -4.74 38.73
C HIS A 457 14.56 -3.80 37.78
N ILE A 458 14.28 -3.87 36.48
CA ILE A 458 14.93 -3.04 35.46
C ILE A 458 14.13 -1.73 35.29
N ALA A 459 14.80 -0.59 35.23
CA ALA A 459 14.15 0.69 35.03
C ALA A 459 13.49 0.79 33.65
N GLU A 460 12.35 1.48 33.55
CA GLU A 460 11.57 1.60 32.31
C GLU A 460 12.37 2.20 31.15
N GLN A 461 13.30 3.12 31.42
CA GLN A 461 14.15 3.77 30.41
C GLN A 461 15.06 2.78 29.67
N ALA A 462 15.39 1.64 30.29
CA ALA A 462 16.21 0.61 29.66
C ALA A 462 15.49 -0.11 28.49
N PHE A 463 14.18 0.00 28.41
CA PHE A 463 13.35 -0.62 27.38
C PHE A 463 13.11 0.28 26.15
N PHE A 464 13.60 1.52 26.20
CA PHE A 464 13.36 2.49 25.13
C PHE A 464 14.27 2.26 23.93
N ASN A 465 13.67 2.17 22.73
CA ASN A 465 14.36 2.07 21.44
C ASN A 465 15.42 0.95 21.39
N VAL A 466 15.07 -0.22 21.86
CA VAL A 466 15.95 -1.40 21.86
C VAL A 466 15.39 -2.51 20.98
N GLY A 467 16.21 -3.47 20.65
CA GLY A 467 15.81 -4.73 20.01
C GLY A 467 15.20 -5.72 21.00
N GLY A 468 15.89 -6.80 21.31
CA GLY A 468 15.46 -7.83 22.26
C GLY A 468 15.84 -7.50 23.73
N LEU A 469 15.58 -8.48 24.63
CA LEU A 469 15.92 -8.35 26.05
C LEU A 469 17.42 -8.18 26.31
N ASP A 470 18.27 -8.77 25.50
CA ASP A 470 19.73 -8.62 25.61
C ASP A 470 20.15 -7.14 25.47
N ASP A 471 19.45 -6.39 24.64
CA ASP A 471 19.67 -4.95 24.50
C ASP A 471 19.20 -4.19 25.74
N VAL A 472 18.07 -4.61 26.31
CA VAL A 472 17.55 -4.02 27.59
C VAL A 472 18.58 -4.20 28.68
N GLU A 473 19.14 -5.39 28.87
CA GLU A 473 20.15 -5.68 29.88
C GLU A 473 21.40 -4.83 29.67
N ARG A 474 21.89 -4.74 28.43
CA ARG A 474 23.03 -3.88 28.09
C ARG A 474 22.77 -2.41 28.36
N GLN A 475 21.58 -1.93 28.05
CA GLN A 475 21.19 -0.53 28.31
C GLN A 475 21.03 -0.27 29.82
N TRP A 476 20.49 -1.23 30.54
CA TRP A 476 20.39 -1.15 32.00
C TRP A 476 21.76 -1.07 32.68
N ALA A 477 22.72 -1.91 32.26
CA ALA A 477 24.08 -1.86 32.78
C ALA A 477 24.73 -0.48 32.55
N LYS A 478 24.55 0.13 31.37
CA LYS A 478 25.05 1.49 31.08
C LYS A 478 24.40 2.55 31.95
N ILE A 479 23.10 2.44 32.23
CA ILE A 479 22.37 3.39 33.11
C ILE A 479 22.92 3.30 34.53
N GLN A 480 23.18 2.09 35.03
CA GLN A 480 23.75 1.87 36.35
C GLN A 480 25.18 2.42 36.48
N GLU A 481 26.01 2.23 35.45
CA GLU A 481 27.36 2.78 35.42
C GLU A 481 27.38 4.31 35.37
N SER A 482 26.42 4.94 34.72
CA SER A 482 26.32 6.40 34.65
C SER A 482 25.73 7.03 35.88
N ALA A 483 25.08 6.26 36.75
CA ALA A 483 24.49 6.69 38.03
C ALA A 483 25.42 6.48 39.23
N SER A 484 26.50 5.71 39.05
CA SER A 484 27.56 5.49 40.04
C SER A 484 28.74 6.44 39.81
#